data_4d6b4072eb164c3290e1ae0a5ab80085
#
_entry.id   4d6b4072eb164c3290e1ae0a5ab80085
#
_cell.length_a   1.000
_cell.length_b   1.000
_cell.length_c   1.000
_cell.angle_alpha   90.00
_cell.angle_beta   90.00
_cell.angle_gamma   90.00
#
_symmetry.space_group_name_H-M   'P 1'
#
loop_
_entity.id
_entity.type
_entity.pdbx_description
1 polymer ?
#
loop_
_entity_poly.entity_id
_entity_poly.type
_entity_poly.pdbx_seq_one_letter_code
_entity_poly.pdbx_strand_id
1 'polypeptide(L)'
;AGMFAALGMEPALLAIALLYATSLVLTLRVSSRRPVGVAEKTAASPWRDLKDALNHVRHTPRLLGTMVLAFLFNVTAFSMVMGLLPYVAKDIYGTGQTGLGYLVASFAFGSVLGTVTLLKFGDRMPPGRTMLINCVLWHLAIGVFGQVSTLGTGIVVLILAGLAQSLCTIPLSVMLLRTTDDRFRGRVMGVRILAVYGLPVGLLIAGELVTLIGYPMTSTLYCVAGITCVLLIALRWRADLWKRDAPANLR
;
A
#
# COMPACT_ATOMS: atom_id res chain seq x y z
N ALA A 1 13.57 -16.32 -1.23
CA ALA A 1 15.03 -16.33 -1.38
C ALA A 1 15.69 -17.25 -0.37
N GLY A 2 15.47 -17.12 0.96
CA GLY A 2 16.09 -18.02 1.96
C GLY A 2 15.77 -19.50 1.72
N MET A 3 14.57 -19.82 1.31
CA MET A 3 14.14 -21.20 0.98
C MET A 3 14.82 -21.70 -0.30
N PHE A 4 15.04 -20.84 -1.30
CA PHE A 4 15.79 -21.15 -2.51
C PHE A 4 17.27 -21.45 -2.20
N ALA A 5 17.87 -20.67 -1.28
CA ALA A 5 19.26 -20.87 -0.89
C ALA A 5 19.48 -22.15 -0.05
N ALA A 6 18.49 -22.51 0.79
CA ALA A 6 18.59 -23.66 1.70
C ALA A 6 18.16 -25.00 1.07
N LEU A 7 17.15 -24.99 0.20
CA LEU A 7 16.48 -26.21 -0.29
C LEU A 7 16.59 -26.41 -1.80
N GLY A 8 17.12 -25.42 -2.53
CA GLY A 8 17.15 -25.43 -4.01
C GLY A 8 15.84 -24.92 -4.64
N MET A 9 15.83 -24.83 -5.98
CA MET A 9 14.74 -24.23 -6.74
C MET A 9 13.47 -25.10 -6.73
N GLU A 10 13.60 -26.42 -6.89
CA GLU A 10 12.47 -27.33 -7.01
C GLU A 10 11.57 -27.38 -5.74
N PRO A 11 12.10 -27.59 -4.51
CA PRO A 11 11.25 -27.60 -3.32
C PRO A 11 10.61 -26.24 -3.00
N ALA A 12 11.27 -25.15 -3.37
CA ALA A 12 10.70 -23.82 -3.19
C ALA A 12 9.51 -23.58 -4.13
N LEU A 13 9.59 -24.02 -5.39
CA LEU A 13 8.48 -23.95 -6.34
C LEU A 13 7.31 -24.85 -5.92
N LEU A 14 7.59 -26.05 -5.40
CA LEU A 14 6.57 -26.95 -4.85
C LEU A 14 5.83 -26.33 -3.66
N ALA A 15 6.55 -25.69 -2.73
CA ALA A 15 5.93 -25.00 -1.60
C ALA A 15 5.03 -23.85 -2.06
N ILE A 16 5.47 -23.07 -3.04
CA ILE A 16 4.66 -22.00 -3.64
C ILE A 16 3.41 -22.58 -4.29
N ALA A 17 3.54 -23.65 -5.07
CA ALA A 17 2.41 -24.34 -5.72
C ALA A 17 1.40 -24.87 -4.69
N LEU A 18 1.86 -25.47 -3.59
CA LEU A 18 1.00 -25.94 -2.50
C LEU A 18 0.25 -24.80 -1.81
N LEU A 19 0.91 -23.64 -1.59
CA LEU A 19 0.26 -22.44 -1.03
C LEU A 19 -0.83 -21.92 -1.97
N TYR A 20 -0.58 -21.87 -3.29
CA TYR A 20 -1.59 -21.49 -4.26
C TYR A 20 -2.75 -22.49 -4.32
N ALA A 21 -2.46 -23.78 -4.31
CA ALA A 21 -3.49 -24.83 -4.27
C ALA A 21 -4.34 -24.74 -3.00
N THR A 22 -3.72 -24.51 -1.85
CA THR A 22 -4.42 -24.29 -0.57
C THR A 22 -5.31 -23.05 -0.63
N SER A 23 -4.79 -21.95 -1.16
CA SER A 23 -5.55 -20.71 -1.36
C SER A 23 -6.75 -20.92 -2.27
N LEU A 24 -6.57 -21.66 -3.38
CA LEU A 24 -7.65 -22.03 -4.30
C LEU A 24 -8.74 -22.83 -3.61
N VAL A 25 -8.37 -23.88 -2.86
CA VAL A 25 -9.32 -24.71 -2.11
C VAL A 25 -10.09 -23.90 -1.07
N LEU A 26 -9.40 -23.02 -0.33
CA LEU A 26 -10.05 -22.13 0.63
C LEU A 26 -11.00 -21.16 -0.05
N THR A 27 -10.61 -20.59 -1.18
CA THR A 27 -11.45 -19.66 -1.96
C THR A 27 -12.70 -20.36 -2.50
N LEU A 28 -12.59 -21.59 -2.99
CA LEU A 28 -13.73 -22.39 -3.46
C LEU A 28 -14.70 -22.75 -2.31
N ARG A 29 -14.21 -22.85 -1.07
CA ARG A 29 -15.04 -23.10 0.12
C ARG A 29 -15.73 -21.83 0.64
N VAL A 30 -15.30 -20.64 0.24
CA VAL A 30 -16.00 -19.39 0.57
C VAL A 30 -17.32 -19.37 -0.20
N SER A 31 -18.40 -19.73 0.47
CA SER A 31 -19.74 -19.66 -0.07
C SER A 31 -20.07 -18.20 -0.40
N SER A 32 -20.21 -17.90 -1.67
CA SER A 32 -20.76 -16.62 -2.12
C SER A 32 -22.26 -16.59 -1.82
N ARG A 33 -22.63 -16.36 -0.56
CA ARG A 33 -23.99 -15.94 -0.25
C ARG A 33 -24.20 -14.62 -0.96
N ARG A 34 -24.83 -14.65 -2.13
CA ARG A 34 -25.31 -13.43 -2.79
C ARG A 34 -26.19 -12.72 -1.77
N PRO A 35 -25.95 -11.43 -1.47
CA PRO A 35 -26.88 -10.65 -0.68
C PRO A 35 -28.24 -10.73 -1.40
N VAL A 36 -29.25 -11.27 -0.73
CA VAL A 36 -30.64 -11.23 -1.18
C VAL A 36 -31.01 -9.76 -1.32
N GLY A 37 -31.20 -9.27 -2.55
CA GLY A 37 -31.56 -7.88 -2.79
C GLY A 37 -30.68 -7.09 -3.77
N VAL A 38 -29.75 -7.74 -4.46
CA VAL A 38 -29.12 -7.09 -5.62
C VAL A 38 -30.15 -7.07 -6.75
N ALA A 39 -30.88 -5.93 -6.83
CA ALA A 39 -31.71 -5.61 -8.00
C ALA A 39 -30.96 -5.98 -9.28
N GLU A 40 -31.69 -6.56 -10.23
CA GLU A 40 -31.24 -6.90 -11.57
C GLU A 40 -30.25 -5.85 -12.09
N LYS A 41 -29.03 -6.31 -12.35
CA LYS A 41 -28.07 -5.52 -13.08
C LYS A 41 -28.67 -5.29 -14.47
N THR A 42 -29.41 -4.19 -14.64
CA THR A 42 -29.48 -3.59 -15.97
C THR A 42 -28.04 -3.50 -16.45
N ALA A 43 -27.78 -4.07 -17.63
CA ALA A 43 -26.46 -4.16 -18.23
C ALA A 43 -25.89 -2.73 -18.48
N ALA A 44 -25.49 -2.07 -17.40
CA ALA A 44 -24.82 -0.79 -17.46
C ALA A 44 -23.42 -1.06 -18.03
N SER A 45 -23.05 -0.33 -19.06
CA SER A 45 -21.71 -0.40 -19.65
C SER A 45 -20.66 -0.24 -18.54
N PRO A 46 -19.62 -1.08 -18.48
CA PRO A 46 -18.52 -0.95 -17.49
C PRO A 46 -17.92 0.46 -17.45
N TRP A 47 -17.97 1.16 -18.58
CA TRP A 47 -17.52 2.54 -18.72
C TRP A 47 -18.42 3.55 -17.99
N ARG A 48 -19.72 3.32 -17.98
CA ARG A 48 -20.68 4.12 -17.22
C ARG A 48 -20.51 3.89 -15.73
N ASP A 49 -20.34 2.64 -15.31
CA ASP A 49 -20.09 2.27 -13.91
C ASP A 49 -18.81 2.91 -13.35
N LEU A 50 -17.74 2.94 -14.15
CA LEU A 50 -16.49 3.63 -13.80
C LEU A 50 -16.67 5.14 -13.67
N LYS A 51 -17.37 5.75 -14.63
CA LYS A 51 -17.65 7.19 -14.63
C LYS A 51 -18.50 7.60 -13.42
N ASP A 52 -19.51 6.82 -13.08
CA ASP A 52 -20.36 7.04 -11.91
C ASP A 52 -19.55 6.93 -10.60
N ALA A 53 -18.66 5.93 -10.51
CA ALA A 53 -17.79 5.78 -9.37
C ALA A 53 -16.79 6.94 -9.22
N LEU A 54 -16.16 7.37 -10.31
CA LEU A 54 -15.26 8.52 -10.32
C LEU A 54 -16.01 9.81 -9.93
N ASN A 55 -17.23 9.99 -10.45
CA ASN A 55 -18.07 11.13 -10.09
C ASN A 55 -18.44 11.11 -8.60
N HIS A 56 -18.82 9.94 -8.06
CA HIS A 56 -19.10 9.76 -6.64
C HIS A 56 -17.87 10.07 -5.76
N VAL A 57 -16.70 9.56 -6.12
CA VAL A 57 -15.44 9.85 -5.42
C VAL A 57 -15.11 11.35 -5.46
N ARG A 58 -15.27 11.99 -6.62
CA ARG A 58 -14.96 13.42 -6.80
C ARG A 58 -15.86 14.34 -5.97
N HIS A 59 -17.13 13.97 -5.78
CA HIS A 59 -18.09 14.77 -5.01
C HIS A 59 -18.09 14.42 -3.51
N THR A 60 -17.32 13.40 -3.09
CA THR A 60 -17.18 13.04 -1.69
C THR A 60 -15.76 13.40 -1.21
N PRO A 61 -15.57 14.55 -0.53
CA PRO A 61 -14.22 15.05 -0.19
C PRO A 61 -13.35 14.04 0.57
N ARG A 62 -13.96 13.26 1.46
CA ARG A 62 -13.28 12.22 2.23
C ARG A 62 -12.76 11.09 1.34
N LEU A 63 -13.56 10.64 0.36
CA LEU A 63 -13.15 9.61 -0.60
C LEU A 63 -12.06 10.15 -1.53
N LEU A 64 -12.23 11.38 -2.02
CA LEU A 64 -11.25 12.01 -2.91
C LEU A 64 -9.89 12.14 -2.22
N GLY A 65 -9.84 12.70 -1.01
CA GLY A 65 -8.59 12.83 -0.25
C GLY A 65 -7.90 11.49 0.01
N THR A 66 -8.69 10.45 0.32
CA THR A 66 -8.18 9.10 0.53
C THR A 66 -7.63 8.46 -0.76
N MET A 67 -8.30 8.69 -1.91
CA MET A 67 -7.84 8.19 -3.21
C MET A 67 -6.59 8.92 -3.71
N VAL A 68 -6.52 10.24 -3.53
CA VAL A 68 -5.32 11.03 -3.86
C VAL A 68 -4.14 10.57 -3.02
N LEU A 69 -4.35 10.29 -1.73
CA LEU A 69 -3.31 9.73 -0.88
C LEU A 69 -2.87 8.33 -1.35
N ALA A 70 -3.83 7.47 -1.76
CA ALA A 70 -3.53 6.15 -2.31
C ALA A 70 -2.69 6.24 -3.60
N PHE A 71 -3.02 7.15 -4.50
CA PHE A 71 -2.22 7.39 -5.71
C PHE A 71 -0.83 7.92 -5.37
N LEU A 72 -0.73 8.89 -4.46
CA LEU A 72 0.54 9.50 -4.03
C LEU A 72 1.52 8.45 -3.53
N PHE A 73 1.16 7.61 -2.56
CA PHE A 73 2.11 6.65 -2.03
C PHE A 73 2.50 5.56 -3.04
N ASN A 74 1.65 5.26 -4.03
CA ASN A 74 2.03 4.37 -5.13
C ASN A 74 3.07 5.01 -6.04
N VAL A 75 2.91 6.30 -6.40
CA VAL A 75 3.89 7.04 -7.18
C VAL A 75 5.21 7.21 -6.43
N THR A 76 5.17 7.43 -5.13
CA THR A 76 6.36 7.79 -4.34
C THR A 76 6.92 6.60 -3.55
N ALA A 77 6.24 6.19 -2.49
CA ALA A 77 6.76 5.24 -1.51
C ALA A 77 6.90 3.81 -2.07
N PHE A 78 5.89 3.29 -2.75
CA PHE A 78 5.96 1.95 -3.32
C PHE A 78 6.96 1.84 -4.47
N SER A 79 7.11 2.88 -5.29
CA SER A 79 8.10 2.90 -6.38
C SER A 79 9.51 2.74 -5.84
N MET A 80 9.86 3.40 -4.74
CA MET A 80 11.18 3.31 -4.12
C MET A 80 11.45 1.91 -3.53
N VAL A 81 10.46 1.31 -2.86
CA VAL A 81 10.65 -0.01 -2.20
C VAL A 81 10.47 -1.15 -3.20
N MET A 82 9.31 -1.26 -3.86
CA MET A 82 9.03 -2.42 -4.71
C MET A 82 9.79 -2.40 -6.03
N GLY A 83 10.02 -1.21 -6.61
CA GLY A 83 10.66 -1.08 -7.91
C GLY A 83 12.18 -1.09 -7.86
N LEU A 84 12.78 -0.39 -6.90
CA LEU A 84 14.24 -0.20 -6.85
C LEU A 84 14.96 -1.14 -5.88
N LEU A 85 14.25 -2.00 -5.13
CA LEU A 85 14.88 -2.93 -4.19
C LEU A 85 15.90 -3.89 -4.84
N PRO A 86 15.66 -4.43 -6.08
CA PRO A 86 16.67 -5.22 -6.78
C PRO A 86 17.94 -4.43 -7.08
N TYR A 87 17.81 -3.17 -7.48
CA TYR A 87 18.93 -2.26 -7.72
C TYR A 87 19.73 -2.04 -6.42
N VAL A 88 19.05 -1.74 -5.31
CA VAL A 88 19.71 -1.53 -4.01
C VAL A 88 20.45 -2.79 -3.54
N ALA A 89 19.84 -3.96 -3.67
CA ALA A 89 20.47 -5.22 -3.29
C ALA A 89 21.74 -5.51 -4.10
N LYS A 90 21.69 -5.26 -5.41
CA LYS A 90 22.79 -5.56 -6.33
C LYS A 90 23.86 -4.48 -6.32
N ASP A 91 23.48 -3.24 -6.59
CA ASP A 91 24.41 -2.16 -6.93
C ASP A 91 24.83 -1.33 -5.71
N ILE A 92 24.03 -1.28 -4.65
CA ILE A 92 24.36 -0.55 -3.41
C ILE A 92 24.96 -1.50 -2.35
N TYR A 93 24.32 -2.66 -2.11
CA TYR A 93 24.78 -3.58 -1.06
C TYR A 93 25.65 -4.72 -1.55
N GLY A 94 25.74 -4.95 -2.86
CA GLY A 94 26.57 -6.02 -3.45
C GLY A 94 26.15 -7.44 -3.05
N THR A 95 24.89 -7.65 -2.66
CA THR A 95 24.44 -8.89 -1.99
C THR A 95 23.65 -9.85 -2.88
N GLY A 96 23.40 -9.50 -4.12
CA GLY A 96 22.71 -10.36 -5.09
C GLY A 96 21.29 -10.77 -4.68
N GLN A 97 20.85 -11.95 -5.15
CA GLN A 97 19.46 -12.44 -4.94
C GLN A 97 19.14 -12.77 -3.48
N THR A 98 20.11 -13.26 -2.73
CA THR A 98 19.90 -13.60 -1.31
C THR A 98 19.64 -12.36 -0.46
N GLY A 99 20.43 -11.29 -0.68
CA GLY A 99 20.20 -10.01 -0.02
C GLY A 99 18.86 -9.38 -0.39
N LEU A 100 18.47 -9.43 -1.67
CA LEU A 100 17.13 -9.01 -2.10
C LEU A 100 16.04 -9.75 -1.34
N GLY A 101 16.19 -11.06 -1.17
CA GLY A 101 15.24 -11.87 -0.41
C GLY A 101 15.12 -11.44 1.05
N TYR A 102 16.23 -11.12 1.72
CA TYR A 102 16.20 -10.60 3.10
C TYR A 102 15.51 -9.25 3.17
N LEU A 103 15.76 -8.35 2.24
CA LEU A 103 15.13 -7.04 2.20
C LEU A 103 13.60 -7.15 1.99
N VAL A 104 13.16 -7.97 1.03
CA VAL A 104 11.72 -8.22 0.80
C VAL A 104 11.06 -8.85 2.02
N ALA A 105 11.71 -9.86 2.63
CA ALA A 105 11.19 -10.53 3.82
C ALA A 105 11.09 -9.58 5.02
N SER A 106 12.06 -8.67 5.16
CA SER A 106 12.07 -7.66 6.23
C SER A 106 10.90 -6.68 6.12
N PHE A 107 10.64 -6.19 4.92
CA PHE A 107 9.49 -5.33 4.65
C PHE A 107 8.17 -6.06 4.91
N ALA A 108 8.05 -7.31 4.44
CA ALA A 108 6.87 -8.14 4.70
C ALA A 108 6.66 -8.42 6.19
N PHE A 109 7.74 -8.72 6.93
CA PHE A 109 7.70 -8.92 8.38
C PHE A 109 7.21 -7.66 9.10
N GLY A 110 7.73 -6.48 8.74
CA GLY A 110 7.24 -5.20 9.25
C GLY A 110 5.74 -4.99 8.98
N SER A 111 5.26 -5.34 7.78
CA SER A 111 3.84 -5.26 7.43
C SER A 111 2.96 -6.17 8.28
N VAL A 112 3.44 -7.36 8.61
CA VAL A 112 2.75 -8.28 9.54
C VAL A 112 2.68 -7.68 10.94
N LEU A 113 3.77 -7.10 11.45
CA LEU A 113 3.78 -6.42 12.75
C LEU A 113 2.76 -5.27 12.78
N GLY A 114 2.67 -4.46 11.73
CA GLY A 114 1.68 -3.39 11.62
C GLY A 114 0.23 -3.92 11.59
N THR A 115 0.00 -5.03 10.89
CA THR A 115 -1.32 -5.71 10.87
C THR A 115 -1.71 -6.21 12.26
N VAL A 116 -0.78 -6.87 12.97
CA VAL A 116 -1.01 -7.33 14.36
C VAL A 116 -1.28 -6.16 15.30
N THR A 117 -0.57 -5.05 15.11
CA THR A 117 -0.81 -3.82 15.88
C THR A 117 -2.22 -3.29 15.67
N LEU A 118 -2.71 -3.27 14.44
CA LEU A 118 -4.09 -2.86 14.14
C LEU A 118 -5.13 -3.84 14.68
N LEU A 119 -4.86 -5.14 14.66
CA LEU A 119 -5.77 -6.13 15.25
C LEU A 119 -5.93 -5.93 16.76
N LYS A 120 -4.86 -5.54 17.47
CA LYS A 120 -4.89 -5.33 18.92
C LYS A 120 -5.40 -3.95 19.34
N PHE A 121 -5.06 -2.93 18.59
CA PHE A 121 -5.25 -1.53 18.99
C PHE A 121 -6.09 -0.71 18.00
N GLY A 122 -6.52 -1.29 16.89
CA GLY A 122 -7.20 -0.57 15.79
C GLY A 122 -8.47 0.16 16.21
N ASP A 123 -9.24 -0.39 17.15
CA ASP A 123 -10.46 0.24 17.68
C ASP A 123 -10.17 1.58 18.40
N ARG A 124 -8.96 1.73 18.93
CA ARG A 124 -8.52 2.95 19.63
C ARG A 124 -7.91 3.98 18.68
N MET A 125 -7.56 3.56 17.48
CA MET A 125 -6.84 4.38 16.49
C MET A 125 -7.82 4.99 15.48
N PRO A 126 -7.98 6.33 15.43
CA PRO A 126 -8.81 6.97 14.42
C PRO A 126 -8.20 6.77 13.02
N PRO A 127 -8.93 6.13 12.07
CA PRO A 127 -8.37 5.67 10.80
C PRO A 127 -7.67 6.77 10.00
N GLY A 128 -8.29 7.97 9.93
CA GLY A 128 -7.75 9.07 9.16
C GLY A 128 -6.41 9.60 9.68
N ARG A 129 -6.28 9.72 11.02
CA ARG A 129 -5.01 10.16 11.64
C ARG A 129 -3.94 9.10 11.51
N THR A 130 -4.31 7.83 11.76
CA THR A 130 -3.38 6.70 11.66
C THR A 130 -2.79 6.58 10.26
N MET A 131 -3.61 6.68 9.21
CA MET A 131 -3.10 6.60 7.84
C MET A 131 -2.19 7.78 7.47
N LEU A 132 -2.54 9.03 7.87
CA LEU A 132 -1.73 10.21 7.53
C LEU A 132 -0.38 10.21 8.25
N ILE A 133 -0.37 9.95 9.56
CA ILE A 133 0.86 9.90 10.35
C ILE A 133 1.78 8.80 9.82
N ASN A 134 1.23 7.60 9.60
CA ASN A 134 2.04 6.48 9.12
C ASN A 134 2.46 6.63 7.66
N CYS A 135 1.72 7.38 6.84
CA CYS A 135 2.18 7.75 5.50
C CYS A 135 3.44 8.64 5.56
N VAL A 136 3.48 9.61 6.48
CA VAL A 136 4.69 10.43 6.72
C VAL A 136 5.84 9.57 7.23
N LEU A 137 5.60 8.71 8.24
CA LEU A 137 6.63 7.82 8.80
C LEU A 137 7.18 6.86 7.74
N TRP A 138 6.33 6.37 6.85
CA TRP A 138 6.75 5.52 5.75
C TRP A 138 7.66 6.26 4.77
N HIS A 139 7.33 7.49 4.38
CA HIS A 139 8.20 8.31 3.53
C HIS A 139 9.53 8.64 4.22
N LEU A 140 9.51 8.95 5.52
CA LEU A 140 10.74 9.14 6.30
C LEU A 140 11.61 7.89 6.31
N ALA A 141 11.01 6.70 6.54
CA ALA A 141 11.75 5.45 6.52
C ALA A 141 12.39 5.18 5.14
N ILE A 142 11.70 5.53 4.04
CA ILE A 142 12.26 5.41 2.68
C ILE A 142 13.39 6.41 2.47
N GLY A 143 13.25 7.65 2.92
CA GLY A 143 14.31 8.64 2.85
C GLY A 143 15.57 8.18 3.60
N VAL A 144 15.42 7.62 4.79
CA VAL A 144 16.51 7.02 5.57
C VAL A 144 17.09 5.81 4.86
N PHE A 145 16.24 4.92 4.29
CA PHE A 145 16.68 3.74 3.54
C PHE A 145 17.59 4.12 2.37
N GLY A 146 17.31 5.24 1.71
CA GLY A 146 18.14 5.74 0.62
C GLY A 146 19.55 6.19 1.01
N GLN A 147 19.79 6.46 2.30
CA GLN A 147 21.10 6.86 2.82
C GLN A 147 21.91 5.70 3.40
N VAL A 148 21.29 4.53 3.51
CA VAL A 148 21.89 3.35 4.14
C VAL A 148 22.70 2.55 3.13
N SER A 149 23.94 2.24 3.48
CA SER A 149 24.90 1.50 2.64
C SER A 149 25.13 0.05 3.06
N THR A 150 24.53 -0.41 4.16
CA THR A 150 24.73 -1.78 4.67
C THR A 150 23.43 -2.58 4.71
N LEU A 151 23.51 -3.87 4.38
CA LEU A 151 22.35 -4.77 4.38
C LEU A 151 21.65 -4.83 5.74
N GLY A 152 22.42 -4.90 6.86
CA GLY A 152 21.86 -5.03 8.20
C GLY A 152 21.01 -3.83 8.61
N THR A 153 21.51 -2.61 8.39
CA THR A 153 20.74 -1.39 8.65
C THR A 153 19.56 -1.25 7.69
N GLY A 154 19.73 -1.63 6.42
CA GLY A 154 18.64 -1.69 5.43
C GLY A 154 17.48 -2.58 5.86
N ILE A 155 17.78 -3.76 6.43
CA ILE A 155 16.78 -4.69 7.00
C ILE A 155 15.95 -4.00 8.09
N VAL A 156 16.62 -3.35 9.07
CA VAL A 156 15.92 -2.67 10.18
C VAL A 156 15.01 -1.57 9.66
N VAL A 157 15.51 -0.74 8.75
CA VAL A 157 14.72 0.37 8.18
C VAL A 157 13.53 -0.15 7.37
N LEU A 158 13.68 -1.25 6.63
CA LEU A 158 12.58 -1.86 5.87
C LEU A 158 11.52 -2.50 6.76
N ILE A 159 11.88 -3.05 7.94
CA ILE A 159 10.90 -3.50 8.92
C ILE A 159 10.04 -2.32 9.38
N LEU A 160 10.65 -1.17 9.70
CA LEU A 160 9.92 0.04 10.10
C LEU A 160 9.07 0.59 8.95
N ALA A 161 9.61 0.57 7.73
CA ALA A 161 8.86 0.98 6.53
C ALA A 161 7.63 0.10 6.28
N GLY A 162 7.76 -1.22 6.39
CA GLY A 162 6.66 -2.18 6.25
C GLY A 162 5.60 -2.00 7.33
N LEU A 163 6.01 -1.77 8.58
CA LEU A 163 5.11 -1.47 9.69
C LEU A 163 4.30 -0.20 9.41
N ALA A 164 4.95 0.89 9.06
CA ALA A 164 4.29 2.14 8.74
C ALA A 164 3.38 2.01 7.50
N GLN A 165 3.82 1.28 6.48
CA GLN A 165 3.03 0.97 5.29
C GLN A 165 1.71 0.28 5.64
N SER A 166 1.73 -0.77 6.47
CA SER A 166 0.54 -1.50 6.88
C SER A 166 -0.41 -0.61 7.70
N LEU A 167 0.15 0.17 8.65
CA LEU A 167 -0.59 1.15 9.45
C LEU A 167 -1.13 2.34 8.64
N CYS A 168 -0.65 2.54 7.41
CA CYS A 168 -1.21 3.51 6.46
C CYS A 168 -2.31 2.88 5.60
N THR A 169 -2.04 1.75 4.95
CA THR A 169 -2.88 1.21 3.88
C THR A 169 -4.12 0.47 4.37
N ILE A 170 -4.08 -0.18 5.55
CA ILE A 170 -5.23 -0.87 6.12
C ILE A 170 -6.29 0.14 6.60
N PRO A 171 -5.97 1.16 7.43
CA PRO A 171 -6.94 2.19 7.80
C PRO A 171 -7.50 2.96 6.60
N LEU A 172 -6.67 3.20 5.58
CA LEU A 172 -7.12 3.78 4.31
C LEU A 172 -8.24 2.94 3.68
N SER A 173 -8.06 1.62 3.62
CA SER A 173 -9.05 0.69 3.07
C SER A 173 -10.34 0.68 3.88
N VAL A 174 -10.19 0.66 5.21
CA VAL A 174 -11.34 0.72 6.14
C VAL A 174 -12.12 2.02 5.95
N MET A 175 -11.41 3.15 5.79
CA MET A 175 -12.05 4.45 5.57
C MET A 175 -12.82 4.48 4.26
N LEU A 176 -12.24 3.96 3.16
CA LEU A 176 -12.94 3.86 1.88
C LEU A 176 -14.23 3.06 2.00
N LEU A 177 -14.17 1.89 2.64
CA LEU A 177 -15.33 1.00 2.80
C LEU A 177 -16.40 1.60 3.71
N ARG A 178 -16.02 2.29 4.80
CA ARG A 178 -16.97 2.92 5.73
C ARG A 178 -17.64 4.17 5.18
N THR A 179 -16.94 4.89 4.28
CA THR A 179 -17.47 6.13 3.68
C THR A 179 -18.32 5.85 2.45
N THR A 180 -18.26 4.66 1.89
CA THR A 180 -18.96 4.30 0.65
C THR A 180 -20.20 3.48 0.94
N ASP A 181 -21.35 3.88 0.36
CA ASP A 181 -22.57 3.11 0.39
C ASP A 181 -22.37 1.70 -0.20
N ASP A 182 -23.09 0.71 0.32
CA ASP A 182 -22.97 -0.70 -0.08
C ASP A 182 -23.09 -0.89 -1.60
N ARG A 183 -23.97 -0.11 -2.24
CA ARG A 183 -24.20 -0.10 -3.69
C ARG A 183 -22.95 0.29 -4.50
N PHE A 184 -22.10 1.16 -3.96
CA PHE A 184 -20.92 1.70 -4.66
C PHE A 184 -19.61 1.07 -4.21
N ARG A 185 -19.58 0.26 -3.15
CA ARG A 185 -18.33 -0.32 -2.59
C ARG A 185 -17.47 -1.02 -3.64
N GLY A 186 -18.05 -1.92 -4.43
CA GLY A 186 -17.30 -2.62 -5.47
C GLY A 186 -16.72 -1.68 -6.53
N ARG A 187 -17.49 -0.66 -6.94
CA ARG A 187 -17.05 0.33 -7.94
C ARG A 187 -15.94 1.23 -7.39
N VAL A 188 -16.07 1.71 -6.15
CA VAL A 188 -15.04 2.54 -5.48
C VAL A 188 -13.76 1.75 -5.24
N MET A 189 -13.87 0.46 -4.89
CA MET A 189 -12.69 -0.40 -4.79
C MET A 189 -12.04 -0.65 -6.16
N GLY A 190 -12.82 -0.71 -7.24
CA GLY A 190 -12.30 -0.73 -8.61
C GLY A 190 -11.51 0.55 -8.95
N VAL A 191 -12.04 1.73 -8.59
CA VAL A 191 -11.30 3.01 -8.74
C VAL A 191 -10.01 3.02 -7.93
N ARG A 192 -10.01 2.43 -6.72
CA ARG A 192 -8.79 2.28 -5.91
C ARG A 192 -7.69 1.49 -6.63
N ILE A 193 -8.05 0.47 -7.40
CA ILE A 193 -7.08 -0.29 -8.20
C ILE A 193 -6.38 0.61 -9.21
N LEU A 194 -7.07 1.62 -9.77
CA LEU A 194 -6.44 2.60 -10.65
C LEU A 194 -5.33 3.40 -9.96
N ALA A 195 -5.42 3.62 -8.65
CA ALA A 195 -4.36 4.29 -7.90
C ALA A 195 -3.04 3.48 -7.89
N VAL A 196 -3.09 2.15 -8.07
CA VAL A 196 -1.90 1.30 -8.17
C VAL A 196 -1.10 1.60 -9.43
N TYR A 197 -1.74 2.09 -10.50
CA TYR A 197 -1.05 2.50 -11.74
C TYR A 197 -0.16 3.74 -11.55
N GLY A 198 -0.21 4.40 -10.40
CA GLY A 198 0.80 5.38 -9.99
C GLY A 198 2.19 4.77 -9.82
N LEU A 199 2.29 3.48 -9.48
CA LEU A 199 3.57 2.81 -9.26
C LEU A 199 4.48 2.77 -10.51
N PRO A 200 4.02 2.33 -11.71
CA PRO A 200 4.82 2.41 -12.92
C PRO A 200 5.28 3.84 -13.25
N VAL A 201 4.40 4.83 -13.06
CA VAL A 201 4.75 6.23 -13.31
C VAL A 201 5.86 6.68 -12.36
N GLY A 202 5.71 6.40 -11.06
CA GLY A 202 6.74 6.71 -10.07
C GLY A 202 8.06 6.00 -10.35
N LEU A 203 8.00 4.74 -10.81
CA LEU A 203 9.20 3.96 -11.12
C LEU A 203 9.95 4.50 -12.35
N LEU A 204 9.24 4.90 -13.40
CA LEU A 204 9.85 5.52 -14.58
C LEU A 204 10.58 6.83 -14.19
N ILE A 205 9.92 7.69 -13.43
CA ILE A 205 10.54 8.93 -12.94
C ILE A 205 11.73 8.62 -12.02
N ALA A 206 11.60 7.65 -11.11
CA ALA A 206 12.67 7.26 -10.20
C ALA A 206 13.88 6.69 -10.95
N GLY A 207 13.66 5.86 -11.96
CA GLY A 207 14.75 5.30 -12.76
C GLY A 207 15.58 6.38 -13.44
N GLU A 208 14.94 7.36 -14.07
CA GLU A 208 15.61 8.49 -14.69
C GLU A 208 16.37 9.34 -13.67
N LEU A 209 15.75 9.65 -12.53
CA LEU A 209 16.38 10.42 -11.47
C LEU A 209 17.59 9.68 -10.86
N VAL A 210 17.52 8.36 -10.70
CA VAL A 210 18.64 7.57 -10.19
C VAL A 210 19.86 7.67 -11.14
N THR A 211 19.62 7.69 -12.46
CA THR A 211 20.72 7.86 -13.43
C THR A 211 21.32 9.27 -13.41
N LEU A 212 20.50 10.30 -13.16
CA LEU A 212 20.93 11.69 -13.19
C LEU A 212 21.59 12.16 -11.88
N ILE A 213 21.01 11.83 -10.73
CA ILE A 213 21.40 12.37 -9.42
C ILE A 213 21.75 11.30 -8.39
N GLY A 214 21.72 10.03 -8.78
CA GLY A 214 21.99 8.89 -7.90
C GLY A 214 20.83 8.52 -6.97
N TYR A 215 20.90 7.31 -6.42
CA TYR A 215 19.85 6.74 -5.58
C TYR A 215 19.60 7.50 -4.27
N PRO A 216 20.63 7.92 -3.48
CA PRO A 216 20.41 8.62 -2.22
C PRO A 216 19.65 9.94 -2.40
N MET A 217 20.01 10.73 -3.42
CA MET A 217 19.36 12.01 -3.70
C MET A 217 17.93 11.80 -4.22
N THR A 218 17.72 10.82 -5.09
CA THR A 218 16.38 10.43 -5.58
C THR A 218 15.48 10.02 -4.44
N SER A 219 15.97 9.20 -3.51
CA SER A 219 15.22 8.78 -2.32
C SER A 219 14.85 9.97 -1.42
N THR A 220 15.78 10.90 -1.22
CA THR A 220 15.53 12.14 -0.47
C THR A 220 14.46 13.00 -1.15
N LEU A 221 14.54 13.16 -2.47
CA LEU A 221 13.56 13.92 -3.24
C LEU A 221 12.17 13.30 -3.13
N TYR A 222 12.04 11.97 -3.26
CA TYR A 222 10.78 11.25 -3.09
C TYR A 222 10.23 11.36 -1.67
N CYS A 223 11.09 11.30 -0.66
CA CYS A 223 10.72 11.51 0.74
C CYS A 223 10.14 12.91 0.95
N VAL A 224 10.86 13.95 0.55
CA VAL A 224 10.44 15.36 0.73
C VAL A 224 9.17 15.65 -0.07
N ALA A 225 9.12 15.27 -1.34
CA ALA A 225 7.93 15.47 -2.19
C ALA A 225 6.73 14.70 -1.63
N GLY A 226 6.92 13.44 -1.22
CA GLY A 226 5.86 12.63 -0.62
C GLY A 226 5.33 13.24 0.66
N ILE A 227 6.19 13.62 1.61
CA ILE A 227 5.79 14.26 2.86
C ILE A 227 5.06 15.58 2.59
N THR A 228 5.60 16.42 1.72
CA THR A 228 4.96 17.70 1.35
C THR A 228 3.56 17.47 0.81
N CYS A 229 3.38 16.52 -0.12
CA CYS A 229 2.07 16.19 -0.66
C CYS A 229 1.13 15.60 0.41
N VAL A 230 1.62 14.73 1.32
CA VAL A 230 0.81 14.22 2.44
C VAL A 230 0.32 15.36 3.33
N LEU A 231 1.21 16.31 3.65
CA LEU A 231 0.84 17.48 4.46
C LEU A 231 -0.18 18.37 3.75
N LEU A 232 -0.02 18.61 2.44
CA LEU A 232 -1.00 19.36 1.63
C LEU A 232 -2.37 18.66 1.61
N ILE A 233 -2.40 17.32 1.46
CA ILE A 233 -3.61 16.52 1.52
C ILE A 233 -4.23 16.63 2.93
N ALA A 234 -3.43 16.51 3.98
CA ALA A 234 -3.89 16.61 5.36
C ALA A 234 -4.49 17.99 5.67
N LEU A 235 -3.90 19.08 5.16
CA LEU A 235 -4.40 20.44 5.32
C LEU A 235 -5.67 20.67 4.49
N ARG A 236 -5.68 20.24 3.21
CA ARG A 236 -6.81 20.47 2.27
C ARG A 236 -8.08 19.75 2.69
N TRP A 237 -7.97 18.54 3.23
CA TRP A 237 -9.09 17.70 3.67
C TRP A 237 -9.12 17.51 5.20
N ARG A 238 -8.58 18.49 5.95
CA ARG A 238 -8.50 18.43 7.41
C ARG A 238 -9.84 18.13 8.07
N ALA A 239 -10.91 18.81 7.65
CA ALA A 239 -12.24 18.63 8.23
C ALA A 239 -12.81 17.22 8.02
N ASP A 240 -12.44 16.55 6.93
CA ASP A 240 -13.01 15.27 6.54
C ASP A 240 -12.16 14.08 7.03
N LEU A 241 -10.82 14.22 6.99
CA LEU A 241 -9.91 13.13 7.34
C LEU A 241 -9.63 13.03 8.86
N TRP A 242 -9.79 14.14 9.62
CA TRP A 242 -9.51 14.16 11.06
C TRP A 242 -10.73 13.91 11.95
N LYS A 243 -11.95 13.92 11.40
CA LYS A 243 -13.16 13.59 12.16
C LYS A 243 -13.06 12.15 12.64
N ARG A 244 -13.31 11.94 13.93
CA ARG A 244 -13.58 10.60 14.47
C ARG A 244 -14.91 10.11 13.86
N ASP A 245 -14.90 8.89 13.34
CA ASP A 245 -16.15 8.23 12.99
C ASP A 245 -16.96 8.10 14.28
N ALA A 246 -18.25 8.47 14.23
CA ALA A 246 -19.15 8.19 15.35
C ALA A 246 -19.15 6.67 15.59
N PRO A 247 -19.16 6.21 16.86
CA PRO A 247 -19.19 4.78 17.16
C PRO A 247 -20.40 4.14 16.47
N ALA A 248 -20.17 2.99 15.83
CA ALA A 248 -21.16 2.28 15.01
C ALA A 248 -22.41 1.81 15.79
N ASN A 249 -22.46 2.03 17.10
CA ASN A 249 -23.51 1.54 18.02
C ASN A 249 -24.73 2.46 18.16
N LEU A 250 -24.84 3.49 17.31
CA LEU A 250 -25.98 4.44 17.35
C LEU A 250 -26.76 4.51 16.03
N ARG A 251 -26.71 3.43 15.20
CA ARG A 251 -27.61 3.31 14.03
C ARG A 251 -28.30 1.96 14.03
#